data_2bfb62909fb64678ec8c286d9199c5e1
#
_entry.id   2bfb62909fb64678ec8c286d9199c5e1
#
_cell.length_a   1.000
_cell.length_b   1.000
_cell.length_c   1.000
_cell.angle_alpha   90.00
_cell.angle_beta   90.00
_cell.angle_gamma   90.00
#
_symmetry.space_group_name_H-M   'P 1'
#
loop_
_entity.id
_entity.type
_entity.pdbx_description
1 polymer ?
#
loop_
_entity_poly.entity_id
_entity_poly.type
_entity_poly.pdbx_seq_one_letter_code
_entity_poly.pdbx_strand_id
1 'polypeptide(L)'
;MNFRQNGDKYLITIEVIALIVVLVFGAVHFVMPGNKENKKITEGQQETQNPTQVTDGAQQGQADGQQAAPAFTPSDSVKTKLSSMTTEEKVAQLFITRPEEITGVSQFTQAGNKTKAAIGTYPLGGFVFRQENFSGEAAVTKMMSSLQSFSQERLGVNLFLAIDEEGGERLPLASANGYEAQQAPSELGDADAAGSSAGKIGSYMATNGLNMNFGPTADIAYGDNADNDIYAFGSESATVGDCVAAQVSSYNGAGINSAAKFRLRLR
;
A
#
# COMPACT_ATOMS: atom_id res chain seq x y z
N MET A 1 -41.97 -19.00 -1.18
CA MET A 1 -40.97 -19.03 -0.09
C MET A 1 -39.65 -19.44 -0.73
N ASN A 2 -38.73 -18.45 -0.94
CA ASN A 2 -37.53 -18.64 -1.79
C ASN A 2 -36.37 -19.23 -0.97
N PHE A 3 -36.16 -20.53 -1.05
CA PHE A 3 -35.03 -21.24 -0.44
C PHE A 3 -33.66 -20.99 -1.10
N ARG A 4 -33.62 -20.31 -2.24
CA ARG A 4 -32.37 -20.05 -3.00
C ARG A 4 -31.52 -18.88 -2.51
N GLN A 5 -32.10 -17.91 -1.77
CA GLN A 5 -31.36 -16.70 -1.34
C GLN A 5 -30.50 -16.90 -0.08
N ASN A 6 -30.72 -17.96 0.68
CA ASN A 6 -29.94 -18.20 1.90
C ASN A 6 -28.72 -19.11 1.67
N GLY A 7 -28.69 -19.92 0.61
CA GLY A 7 -27.59 -20.82 0.29
C GLY A 7 -26.28 -20.10 -0.03
N ASP A 8 -26.37 -19.02 -0.84
CA ASP A 8 -25.19 -18.31 -1.31
C ASP A 8 -24.48 -17.52 -0.21
N LYS A 9 -25.22 -17.05 0.80
CA LYS A 9 -24.62 -16.36 1.96
C LYS A 9 -23.80 -17.29 2.85
N TYR A 10 -24.23 -18.54 2.99
CA TYR A 10 -23.50 -19.55 3.77
C TYR A 10 -22.30 -20.11 3.01
N LEU A 11 -22.36 -20.21 1.67
CA LEU A 11 -21.24 -20.63 0.86
C LEU A 11 -20.07 -19.63 0.94
N ILE A 12 -20.35 -18.34 0.78
CA ILE A 12 -19.33 -17.28 0.89
C ILE A 12 -18.71 -17.25 2.30
N THR A 13 -19.51 -17.47 3.34
CA THR A 13 -19.02 -17.52 4.72
C THR A 13 -18.11 -18.72 4.97
N ILE A 14 -18.43 -19.88 4.37
CA ILE A 14 -17.63 -21.11 4.50
C ILE A 14 -16.31 -20.97 3.72
N GLU A 15 -16.31 -20.37 2.53
CA GLU A 15 -15.10 -20.14 1.72
C GLU A 15 -14.14 -19.15 2.40
N VAL A 16 -14.66 -18.08 3.01
CA VAL A 16 -13.85 -17.11 3.77
C VAL A 16 -13.25 -17.75 5.02
N ILE A 17 -14.03 -18.58 5.74
CA ILE A 17 -13.52 -19.31 6.91
C ILE A 17 -12.48 -20.35 6.50
N ALA A 18 -12.69 -21.07 5.39
CA ALA A 18 -11.72 -22.03 4.85
C ALA A 18 -10.40 -21.36 4.43
N LEU A 19 -10.48 -20.18 3.81
CA LEU A 19 -9.29 -19.41 3.43
C LEU A 19 -8.51 -18.92 4.65
N ILE A 20 -9.18 -18.46 5.70
CA ILE A 20 -8.55 -18.05 6.97
C ILE A 20 -7.89 -19.25 7.66
N VAL A 21 -8.53 -20.40 7.67
CA VAL A 21 -7.96 -21.64 8.25
C VAL A 21 -6.72 -22.09 7.48
N VAL A 22 -6.71 -22.03 6.16
CA VAL A 22 -5.55 -22.36 5.32
C VAL A 22 -4.39 -21.41 5.56
N LEU A 23 -4.65 -20.10 5.71
CA LEU A 23 -3.61 -19.11 6.01
C LEU A 23 -3.03 -19.27 7.42
N VAL A 24 -3.86 -19.60 8.42
CA VAL A 24 -3.38 -19.79 9.80
C VAL A 24 -2.63 -21.12 9.94
N PHE A 25 -3.12 -22.23 9.36
CA PHE A 25 -2.44 -23.53 9.39
C PHE A 25 -1.19 -23.55 8.48
N GLY A 26 -1.20 -22.87 7.33
CA GLY A 26 -0.04 -22.74 6.47
C GLY A 26 1.11 -21.98 7.14
N ALA A 27 0.82 -20.94 7.88
CA ALA A 27 1.82 -20.17 8.64
C ALA A 27 2.43 -20.98 9.80
N VAL A 28 1.64 -21.82 10.48
CA VAL A 28 2.12 -22.63 11.61
C VAL A 28 3.00 -23.80 11.15
N HIS A 29 2.78 -24.35 9.95
CA HIS A 29 3.61 -25.44 9.42
C HIS A 29 4.91 -25.01 8.75
N PHE A 30 5.07 -23.70 8.43
CA PHE A 30 6.28 -23.18 7.81
C PHE A 30 7.37 -22.73 8.82
N VAL A 31 7.12 -22.75 10.11
CA VAL A 31 8.02 -22.22 11.17
C VAL A 31 8.62 -23.31 12.05
N MET A 32 8.85 -24.53 11.56
CA MET A 32 9.71 -25.47 12.26
C MET A 32 10.71 -26.20 11.33
N PRO A 33 11.92 -25.67 11.13
CA PRO A 33 13.05 -26.51 10.79
C PRO A 33 13.68 -27.04 12.08
N GLY A 34 13.67 -28.37 12.21
CA GLY A 34 14.29 -29.11 13.29
C GLY A 34 15.79 -28.91 13.36
N ASN A 35 16.24 -28.75 14.58
CA ASN A 35 17.62 -28.73 15.02
C ASN A 35 18.31 -30.06 14.75
N LYS A 36 19.44 -30.09 14.02
CA LYS A 36 20.42 -31.16 14.09
C LYS A 36 21.83 -30.64 13.90
N GLU A 37 22.54 -30.68 15.01
CA GLU A 37 23.92 -31.08 15.28
C GLU A 37 25.09 -30.51 14.49
N ASN A 38 25.91 -29.83 15.28
CA ASN A 38 27.34 -29.55 15.09
C ASN A 38 28.14 -30.76 14.61
N LYS A 39 28.93 -30.58 13.55
CA LYS A 39 30.15 -31.38 13.33
C LYS A 39 31.30 -30.45 12.95
N LYS A 40 32.25 -30.33 13.88
CA LYS A 40 33.60 -29.77 13.69
C LYS A 40 34.28 -30.56 12.57
N ILE A 41 34.91 -29.88 11.63
CA ILE A 41 36.06 -30.42 10.89
C ILE A 41 37.14 -29.34 10.82
N THR A 42 38.32 -29.79 11.19
CA THR A 42 39.58 -29.12 11.39
C THR A 42 40.30 -28.84 10.06
N GLU A 43 41.22 -27.90 10.09
CA GLU A 43 42.12 -27.42 9.05
C GLU A 43 42.92 -28.51 8.34
N GLY A 44 43.25 -28.26 7.06
CA GLY A 44 44.29 -28.95 6.32
C GLY A 44 44.71 -28.16 5.08
N GLN A 45 45.96 -27.76 5.05
CA GLN A 45 46.64 -26.88 4.10
C GLN A 45 47.05 -27.51 2.79
N GLN A 46 47.31 -26.63 1.77
CA GLN A 46 48.29 -26.76 0.65
C GLN A 46 47.91 -27.63 -0.53
N GLU A 47 48.21 -27.36 -1.79
CA GLU A 47 49.18 -26.51 -2.52
C GLU A 47 48.81 -26.40 -4.01
N THR A 48 49.15 -25.29 -4.59
CA THR A 48 49.51 -24.94 -6.01
C THR A 48 49.30 -25.91 -7.17
N GLN A 49 48.72 -25.43 -8.27
CA GLN A 49 49.36 -25.23 -9.57
C GLN A 49 48.38 -24.61 -10.61
N ASN A 50 48.81 -23.49 -11.21
CA ASN A 50 48.34 -22.93 -12.50
C ASN A 50 49.17 -23.58 -13.63
N PRO A 51 48.80 -23.67 -14.92
CA PRO A 51 48.32 -22.56 -15.75
C PRO A 51 47.31 -22.95 -16.87
N THR A 52 46.59 -22.07 -17.45
CA THR A 52 46.68 -21.63 -18.87
C THR A 52 45.38 -20.92 -19.29
N GLN A 53 45.53 -19.70 -19.82
CA GLN A 53 44.54 -18.84 -20.42
C GLN A 53 43.70 -19.50 -21.51
N VAL A 54 42.40 -19.19 -21.51
CA VAL A 54 41.64 -18.89 -22.74
C VAL A 54 40.72 -17.71 -22.44
N THR A 55 40.95 -16.62 -23.16
CA THR A 55 40.13 -15.39 -23.20
C THR A 55 38.82 -15.67 -23.89
N ASP A 56 37.71 -15.41 -23.21
CA ASP A 56 36.48 -15.02 -23.90
C ASP A 56 35.74 -13.98 -23.04
N GLY A 57 35.52 -12.84 -23.65
CA GLY A 57 34.97 -11.65 -22.99
C GLY A 57 33.47 -11.77 -22.77
N ALA A 58 33.09 -11.99 -21.55
CA ALA A 58 31.77 -11.66 -21.07
C ALA A 58 31.93 -10.62 -19.96
N GLN A 59 31.57 -9.37 -20.27
CA GLN A 59 31.44 -8.31 -19.27
C GLN A 59 30.41 -8.75 -18.22
N GLN A 60 30.88 -9.20 -17.08
CA GLN A 60 30.08 -9.25 -15.87
C GLN A 60 29.80 -7.79 -15.45
N GLY A 61 28.55 -7.37 -15.67
CA GLY A 61 28.03 -6.18 -15.02
C GLY A 61 28.17 -6.36 -13.51
N GLN A 62 29.00 -5.52 -12.89
CA GLN A 62 29.02 -5.37 -11.45
C GLN A 62 27.60 -5.03 -11.01
N ALA A 63 26.98 -5.93 -10.24
CA ALA A 63 25.84 -5.58 -9.42
C ALA A 63 26.33 -4.59 -8.39
N ASP A 64 26.08 -3.31 -8.59
CA ASP A 64 26.27 -2.28 -7.59
C ASP A 64 25.56 -2.70 -6.32
N GLY A 65 26.29 -2.68 -5.21
CA GLY A 65 25.82 -3.13 -3.92
C GLY A 65 24.54 -2.40 -3.52
N GLN A 66 23.44 -3.11 -3.56
CA GLN A 66 22.17 -2.68 -2.98
C GLN A 66 22.46 -2.42 -1.50
N GLN A 67 22.63 -1.14 -1.15
CA GLN A 67 22.73 -0.71 0.24
C GLN A 67 21.41 -1.10 0.90
N ALA A 68 21.47 -2.09 1.79
CA ALA A 68 20.30 -2.51 2.54
C ALA A 68 19.67 -1.29 3.20
N ALA A 69 18.38 -1.07 2.97
CA ALA A 69 17.66 0.00 3.63
C ALA A 69 17.89 -0.08 5.13
N PRO A 70 18.09 1.06 5.83
CA PRO A 70 18.34 1.04 7.27
C PRO A 70 17.21 0.29 7.97
N ALA A 71 17.56 -0.65 8.84
CA ALA A 71 16.60 -1.46 9.57
C ALA A 71 15.69 -0.54 10.38
N PHE A 72 14.38 -0.59 10.11
CA PHE A 72 13.39 0.18 10.86
C PHE A 72 13.39 -0.28 12.32
N THR A 73 13.65 0.65 13.24
CA THR A 73 13.56 0.40 14.67
C THR A 73 12.29 1.07 15.21
N PRO A 74 11.27 0.31 15.62
CA PRO A 74 10.04 0.89 16.17
C PRO A 74 10.35 1.72 17.42
N SER A 75 9.67 2.85 17.56
CA SER A 75 9.71 3.65 18.79
C SER A 75 9.12 2.87 19.98
N ASP A 76 9.43 3.26 21.20
CA ASP A 76 8.91 2.58 22.39
C ASP A 76 7.38 2.72 22.50
N SER A 77 6.79 3.81 22.01
CA SER A 77 5.34 3.97 21.92
C SER A 77 4.71 2.93 20.99
N VAL A 78 5.32 2.65 19.84
CA VAL A 78 4.87 1.61 18.91
C VAL A 78 5.00 0.22 19.55
N LYS A 79 6.13 -0.09 20.21
CA LYS A 79 6.31 -1.36 20.91
C LYS A 79 5.28 -1.56 22.02
N THR A 80 5.03 -0.51 22.82
CA THR A 80 4.02 -0.52 23.89
C THR A 80 2.63 -0.77 23.31
N LYS A 81 2.27 -0.08 22.22
CA LYS A 81 0.98 -0.29 21.54
C LYS A 81 0.86 -1.74 21.05
N LEU A 82 1.85 -2.25 20.34
CA LEU A 82 1.86 -3.63 19.83
C LEU A 82 1.75 -4.67 20.96
N SER A 83 2.40 -4.43 22.09
CA SER A 83 2.32 -5.37 23.24
C SER A 83 0.93 -5.39 23.89
N SER A 84 0.16 -4.31 23.78
CA SER A 84 -1.20 -4.21 24.31
C SER A 84 -2.29 -4.79 23.39
N MET A 85 -1.96 -5.09 22.13
CA MET A 85 -2.91 -5.59 21.14
C MET A 85 -2.97 -7.13 21.15
N THR A 86 -4.16 -7.69 20.91
CA THR A 86 -4.35 -9.13 20.66
C THR A 86 -3.76 -9.50 19.29
N THR A 87 -3.62 -10.79 19.03
CA THR A 87 -3.17 -11.28 17.71
C THR A 87 -4.16 -10.90 16.61
N GLU A 88 -5.46 -11.02 16.87
CA GLU A 88 -6.54 -10.67 15.95
C GLU A 88 -6.50 -9.17 15.60
N GLU A 89 -6.30 -8.31 16.61
CA GLU A 89 -6.16 -6.87 16.40
C GLU A 89 -4.92 -6.53 15.56
N LYS A 90 -3.78 -7.18 15.81
CA LYS A 90 -2.56 -7.02 14.99
C LYS A 90 -2.79 -7.46 13.54
N VAL A 91 -3.45 -8.60 13.33
CA VAL A 91 -3.80 -9.09 12.00
C VAL A 91 -4.75 -8.12 11.30
N ALA A 92 -5.80 -7.64 12.00
CA ALA A 92 -6.74 -6.67 11.44
C ALA A 92 -6.05 -5.38 10.97
N GLN A 93 -5.02 -4.91 11.69
CA GLN A 93 -4.25 -3.71 11.31
C GLN A 93 -3.46 -3.86 9.99
N LEU A 94 -3.27 -5.07 9.46
CA LEU A 94 -2.62 -5.30 8.18
C LEU A 94 -3.56 -5.09 6.97
N PHE A 95 -4.85 -4.86 7.21
CA PHE A 95 -5.84 -4.73 6.14
C PHE A 95 -6.29 -3.28 5.96
N ILE A 96 -6.30 -2.86 4.70
CA ILE A 96 -6.99 -1.67 4.21
C ILE A 96 -8.07 -2.16 3.25
N THR A 97 -9.33 -1.80 3.49
CA THR A 97 -10.46 -2.24 2.64
C THR A 97 -11.43 -1.09 2.39
N ARG A 98 -12.44 -1.31 1.57
CA ARG A 98 -13.51 -0.32 1.40
C ARG A 98 -14.43 -0.34 2.62
N PRO A 99 -14.93 0.82 3.07
CA PRO A 99 -15.82 0.87 4.22
C PRO A 99 -17.14 0.10 4.01
N GLU A 100 -17.61 -0.04 2.76
CA GLU A 100 -18.78 -0.82 2.39
C GLU A 100 -18.66 -2.29 2.82
N GLU A 101 -17.47 -2.87 2.72
CA GLU A 101 -17.21 -4.28 3.00
C GLU A 101 -17.49 -4.66 4.45
N ILE A 102 -17.20 -3.77 5.39
CA ILE A 102 -17.44 -4.05 6.81
C ILE A 102 -18.76 -3.47 7.34
N THR A 103 -19.31 -2.47 6.65
CA THR A 103 -20.57 -1.85 7.06
C THR A 103 -21.78 -2.45 6.38
N GLY A 104 -21.60 -3.12 5.23
CA GLY A 104 -22.69 -3.70 4.43
C GLY A 104 -23.66 -2.63 3.88
N VAL A 105 -23.21 -1.39 3.69
CA VAL A 105 -23.97 -0.37 2.95
C VAL A 105 -23.60 -0.46 1.47
N SER A 106 -24.53 -0.10 0.58
CA SER A 106 -24.26 -0.10 -0.86
C SER A 106 -23.34 1.04 -1.31
N GLN A 107 -23.38 2.16 -0.61
CA GLN A 107 -22.54 3.32 -0.83
C GLN A 107 -22.24 4.00 0.50
N PHE A 108 -20.97 4.23 0.78
CA PHE A 108 -20.51 4.83 2.02
C PHE A 108 -20.18 6.32 1.82
N THR A 109 -21.04 7.20 2.32
CA THR A 109 -20.87 8.67 2.22
C THR A 109 -20.84 9.37 3.57
N GLN A 110 -21.03 8.63 4.66
CA GLN A 110 -20.98 9.16 6.02
C GLN A 110 -20.61 8.08 7.03
N ALA A 111 -19.91 8.46 8.09
CA ALA A 111 -19.57 7.59 9.20
C ALA A 111 -20.52 7.86 10.39
N GLY A 112 -21.21 6.82 10.86
CA GLY A 112 -22.16 6.89 11.97
C GLY A 112 -22.07 5.68 12.91
N ASN A 113 -23.11 5.44 13.69
CA ASN A 113 -23.14 4.37 14.70
C ASN A 113 -22.87 2.98 14.10
N LYS A 114 -23.39 2.71 12.90
CA LYS A 114 -23.13 1.43 12.19
C LYS A 114 -21.66 1.27 11.86
N THR A 115 -21.01 2.34 11.42
CA THR A 115 -19.57 2.37 11.16
C THR A 115 -18.76 2.18 12.44
N LYS A 116 -19.14 2.87 13.52
CA LYS A 116 -18.50 2.72 14.84
C LYS A 116 -18.58 1.27 15.33
N ALA A 117 -19.73 0.63 15.21
CA ALA A 117 -19.90 -0.77 15.55
C ALA A 117 -19.07 -1.71 14.67
N ALA A 118 -18.98 -1.45 13.37
CA ALA A 118 -18.15 -2.23 12.44
C ALA A 118 -16.66 -2.13 12.76
N ILE A 119 -16.15 -0.92 13.03
CA ILE A 119 -14.75 -0.71 13.49
C ILE A 119 -14.51 -1.36 14.84
N GLY A 120 -15.52 -1.36 15.73
CA GLY A 120 -15.47 -2.07 17.01
C GLY A 120 -15.23 -3.57 16.86
N THR A 121 -15.84 -4.17 15.85
CA THR A 121 -15.73 -5.60 15.52
C THR A 121 -14.47 -5.91 14.71
N TYR A 122 -14.17 -5.07 13.71
CA TYR A 122 -13.05 -5.21 12.77
C TYR A 122 -12.15 -3.97 12.85
N PRO A 123 -11.19 -3.93 13.79
CA PRO A 123 -10.31 -2.78 13.96
C PRO A 123 -9.19 -2.79 12.91
N LEU A 124 -9.56 -2.50 11.66
CA LEU A 124 -8.68 -2.53 10.49
C LEU A 124 -7.60 -1.44 10.54
N GLY A 125 -6.54 -1.59 9.75
CA GLY A 125 -5.49 -0.59 9.56
C GLY A 125 -5.93 0.62 8.76
N GLY A 126 -6.97 0.49 7.90
CA GLY A 126 -7.43 1.62 7.13
C GLY A 126 -8.59 1.35 6.20
N PHE A 127 -8.97 2.42 5.49
CA PHE A 127 -9.97 2.39 4.44
C PHE A 127 -9.44 3.01 3.17
N VAL A 128 -9.83 2.45 2.01
CA VAL A 128 -9.62 3.03 0.70
C VAL A 128 -10.94 3.49 0.12
N PHE A 129 -10.96 4.71 -0.40
CA PHE A 129 -12.16 5.38 -0.91
C PHE A 129 -12.13 5.50 -2.43
N ARG A 130 -13.31 5.67 -3.00
CA ARG A 130 -13.55 5.93 -4.42
C ARG A 130 -14.36 7.21 -4.59
N GLN A 131 -14.49 7.69 -5.82
CA GLN A 131 -15.22 8.91 -6.14
C GLN A 131 -16.64 8.94 -5.56
N GLU A 132 -17.36 7.83 -5.60
CA GLU A 132 -18.73 7.71 -5.09
C GLU A 132 -18.85 7.89 -3.57
N ASN A 133 -17.74 7.85 -2.83
CA ASN A 133 -17.74 8.10 -1.39
C ASN A 133 -17.72 9.61 -1.04
N PHE A 134 -17.44 10.47 -2.00
CA PHE A 134 -17.25 11.89 -1.77
C PHE A 134 -18.46 12.71 -2.22
N SER A 135 -18.87 13.67 -1.40
CA SER A 135 -20.06 14.50 -1.63
C SER A 135 -19.87 15.94 -1.16
N GLY A 136 -18.67 16.49 -1.41
CA GLY A 136 -18.27 17.83 -1.02
C GLY A 136 -17.37 17.85 0.22
N GLU A 137 -16.47 18.84 0.28
CA GLU A 137 -15.39 18.96 1.25
C GLU A 137 -15.86 18.83 2.71
N ALA A 138 -16.91 19.56 3.10
CA ALA A 138 -17.40 19.53 4.48
C ALA A 138 -17.92 18.14 4.91
N ALA A 139 -18.59 17.42 4.00
CA ALA A 139 -19.08 16.08 4.27
C ALA A 139 -17.93 15.07 4.37
N VAL A 140 -16.94 15.18 3.46
CA VAL A 140 -15.73 14.35 3.46
C VAL A 140 -14.93 14.55 4.73
N THR A 141 -14.61 15.79 5.08
CA THR A 141 -13.85 16.13 6.31
C THR A 141 -14.53 15.59 7.56
N LYS A 142 -15.86 15.73 7.66
CA LYS A 142 -16.65 15.18 8.77
C LYS A 142 -16.56 13.63 8.81
N MET A 143 -16.68 12.99 7.66
CA MET A 143 -16.58 11.53 7.54
C MET A 143 -15.22 11.03 7.99
N MET A 144 -14.11 11.62 7.48
CA MET A 144 -12.74 11.25 7.84
C MET A 144 -12.46 11.47 9.33
N SER A 145 -12.87 12.61 9.88
CA SER A 145 -12.73 12.91 11.31
C SER A 145 -13.49 11.91 12.19
N SER A 146 -14.70 11.51 11.79
CA SER A 146 -15.47 10.50 12.54
C SER A 146 -14.81 9.14 12.52
N LEU A 147 -14.26 8.71 11.36
CA LEU A 147 -13.53 7.44 11.22
C LEU A 147 -12.30 7.40 12.13
N GLN A 148 -11.50 8.48 12.14
CA GLN A 148 -10.35 8.59 13.03
C GLN A 148 -10.76 8.54 14.50
N SER A 149 -11.82 9.25 14.88
CA SER A 149 -12.35 9.24 16.25
C SER A 149 -12.76 7.83 16.69
N PHE A 150 -13.43 7.07 15.82
CA PHE A 150 -13.86 5.69 16.15
C PHE A 150 -12.69 4.74 16.31
N SER A 151 -11.65 4.87 15.49
CA SER A 151 -10.42 4.06 15.61
C SER A 151 -9.62 4.42 16.85
N GLN A 152 -9.48 5.72 17.14
CA GLN A 152 -8.82 6.19 18.36
C GLN A 152 -9.53 5.68 19.63
N GLU A 153 -10.85 5.74 19.65
CA GLU A 153 -11.65 5.22 20.78
C GLU A 153 -11.48 3.70 20.92
N ARG A 154 -11.40 2.96 19.80
CA ARG A 154 -11.33 1.49 19.82
C ARG A 154 -9.93 0.95 20.15
N LEU A 155 -8.90 1.47 19.51
CA LEU A 155 -7.53 0.96 19.62
C LEU A 155 -6.51 2.02 20.04
N GLY A 156 -6.83 3.32 20.00
CA GLY A 156 -5.86 4.38 20.20
C GLY A 156 -4.81 4.47 19.09
N VAL A 157 -5.19 4.11 17.86
CA VAL A 157 -4.37 4.27 16.64
C VAL A 157 -5.19 4.94 15.55
N ASN A 158 -4.51 5.68 14.67
CA ASN A 158 -5.14 6.29 13.50
C ASN A 158 -5.28 5.27 12.36
N LEU A 159 -6.33 5.44 11.57
CA LEU A 159 -6.52 4.72 10.31
C LEU A 159 -5.67 5.32 9.19
N PHE A 160 -5.21 4.49 8.28
CA PHE A 160 -4.90 4.94 6.93
C PHE A 160 -6.22 5.22 6.19
N LEU A 161 -6.43 6.47 5.79
CA LEU A 161 -7.56 6.91 4.98
C LEU A 161 -7.03 7.21 3.58
N ALA A 162 -7.16 6.21 2.71
CA ALA A 162 -6.42 6.10 1.46
C ALA A 162 -7.29 6.36 0.23
N ILE A 163 -6.64 6.78 -0.85
CA ILE A 163 -7.24 7.00 -2.17
C ILE A 163 -6.19 6.77 -3.26
N ASP A 164 -6.62 6.51 -4.50
CA ASP A 164 -5.81 6.58 -5.71
C ASP A 164 -6.02 7.95 -6.37
N GLU A 165 -5.16 8.92 -6.09
CA GLU A 165 -5.26 10.29 -6.61
C GLU A 165 -3.95 10.63 -7.33
N GLU A 166 -3.87 10.40 -8.66
CA GLU A 166 -2.60 10.40 -9.39
C GLU A 166 -2.53 11.42 -10.54
N GLY A 167 -3.63 12.09 -10.85
CA GLY A 167 -3.72 12.97 -12.03
C GLY A 167 -4.43 12.31 -13.22
N GLY A 168 -4.63 13.06 -14.29
CA GLY A 168 -5.37 12.61 -15.47
C GLY A 168 -6.79 12.19 -15.10
N GLU A 169 -7.15 10.95 -15.44
CA GLU A 169 -8.46 10.38 -15.11
C GLU A 169 -8.56 9.80 -13.68
N ARG A 170 -7.43 9.66 -12.98
CA ARG A 170 -7.39 9.16 -11.60
C ARG A 170 -7.39 10.30 -10.59
N LEU A 171 -8.49 11.01 -10.54
CA LEU A 171 -8.73 12.15 -9.64
C LEU A 171 -10.10 12.04 -8.94
N PRO A 172 -10.38 10.92 -8.22
CA PRO A 172 -11.69 10.70 -7.61
C PRO A 172 -12.10 11.78 -6.61
N LEU A 173 -11.19 12.31 -5.80
CA LEU A 173 -11.50 13.37 -4.84
C LEU A 173 -11.64 14.72 -5.54
N ALA A 174 -10.72 15.07 -6.43
CA ALA A 174 -10.78 16.32 -7.17
C ALA A 174 -12.05 16.38 -8.02
N SER A 175 -12.38 15.30 -8.73
CA SER A 175 -13.59 15.23 -9.56
C SER A 175 -14.88 15.37 -8.75
N ALA A 176 -14.94 14.75 -7.56
CA ALA A 176 -16.13 14.81 -6.71
C ALA A 176 -16.31 16.16 -6.01
N ASN A 177 -15.22 16.81 -5.62
CA ASN A 177 -15.24 18.03 -4.81
C ASN A 177 -14.91 19.32 -5.58
N GLY A 178 -14.63 19.22 -6.90
CA GLY A 178 -14.39 20.38 -7.76
C GLY A 178 -13.03 21.04 -7.56
N TYR A 179 -12.00 20.27 -7.16
CA TYR A 179 -10.62 20.75 -7.16
C TYR A 179 -10.06 20.82 -8.56
N GLU A 180 -9.01 21.64 -8.74
CA GLU A 180 -8.30 21.76 -10.00
C GLU A 180 -7.74 20.40 -10.44
N ALA A 181 -8.10 19.95 -11.65
CA ALA A 181 -7.57 18.73 -12.21
C ALA A 181 -6.06 18.84 -12.44
N GLN A 182 -5.32 17.84 -11.99
CA GLN A 182 -3.91 17.72 -12.23
C GLN A 182 -3.64 16.86 -13.48
N GLN A 183 -2.56 17.16 -14.19
CA GLN A 183 -2.17 16.42 -15.39
C GLN A 183 -1.85 14.95 -15.08
N ALA A 184 -1.97 14.09 -16.08
CA ALA A 184 -1.52 12.70 -15.98
C ALA A 184 0.02 12.65 -15.83
N PRO A 185 0.57 11.64 -15.13
CA PRO A 185 2.02 11.49 -14.98
C PRO A 185 2.83 11.60 -16.27
N SER A 186 2.33 11.02 -17.38
CA SER A 186 2.99 11.11 -18.69
C SER A 186 3.09 12.52 -19.27
N GLU A 187 2.31 13.47 -18.77
CA GLU A 187 2.26 14.86 -19.24
C GLU A 187 3.12 15.80 -18.37
N LEU A 188 3.64 15.33 -17.24
CA LEU A 188 4.35 16.17 -16.27
C LEU A 188 5.79 16.49 -16.69
N GLY A 189 6.39 15.72 -17.56
CA GLY A 189 7.67 16.01 -18.22
C GLY A 189 8.92 15.85 -17.37
N ASP A 190 8.94 16.30 -16.10
CA ASP A 190 10.09 16.27 -15.23
C ASP A 190 9.72 16.18 -13.72
N ALA A 191 10.76 16.06 -12.89
CA ALA A 191 10.61 15.91 -11.43
C ALA A 191 10.01 17.16 -10.76
N ASP A 192 10.29 18.37 -11.26
CA ASP A 192 9.77 19.61 -10.67
C ASP A 192 8.25 19.71 -10.91
N ALA A 193 7.80 19.41 -12.13
CA ALA A 193 6.38 19.35 -12.47
C ALA A 193 5.67 18.23 -11.69
N ALA A 194 6.29 17.05 -11.60
CA ALA A 194 5.77 15.93 -10.81
C ALA A 194 5.62 16.27 -9.33
N GLY A 195 6.63 16.88 -8.71
CA GLY A 195 6.60 17.34 -7.34
C GLY A 195 5.56 18.44 -7.09
N SER A 196 5.43 19.39 -8.02
CA SER A 196 4.43 20.47 -7.95
C SER A 196 3.00 19.90 -7.99
N SER A 197 2.71 18.98 -8.91
CA SER A 197 1.41 18.31 -9.02
C SER A 197 1.08 17.55 -7.73
N ALA A 198 2.01 16.76 -7.21
CA ALA A 198 1.83 16.02 -5.96
C ALA A 198 1.62 16.93 -4.74
N GLY A 199 2.28 18.10 -4.71
CA GLY A 199 2.07 19.10 -3.67
C GLY A 199 0.65 19.64 -3.64
N LYS A 200 0.06 19.92 -4.81
CA LYS A 200 -1.35 20.34 -4.93
C LYS A 200 -2.29 19.22 -4.52
N ILE A 201 -2.08 18.00 -5.02
CA ILE A 201 -2.87 16.82 -4.65
C ILE A 201 -2.80 16.58 -3.14
N GLY A 202 -1.61 16.53 -2.56
CA GLY A 202 -1.40 16.33 -1.13
C GLY A 202 -2.09 17.38 -0.28
N SER A 203 -2.07 18.64 -0.72
CA SER A 203 -2.72 19.74 -0.02
C SER A 203 -4.24 19.56 0.12
N TYR A 204 -4.95 19.28 -0.98
CA TYR A 204 -6.40 19.10 -0.88
C TYR A 204 -6.77 17.76 -0.24
N MET A 205 -5.94 16.69 -0.37
CA MET A 205 -6.13 15.46 0.38
C MET A 205 -6.07 15.70 1.88
N ALA A 206 -5.04 16.41 2.35
CA ALA A 206 -4.88 16.76 3.77
C ALA A 206 -6.03 17.60 4.28
N THR A 207 -6.49 18.61 3.51
CA THR A 207 -7.66 19.43 3.83
C THR A 207 -8.92 18.59 4.04
N ASN A 208 -9.09 17.52 3.26
CA ASN A 208 -10.21 16.60 3.40
C ASN A 208 -10.03 15.54 4.51
N GLY A 209 -8.88 15.50 5.17
CA GLY A 209 -8.59 14.53 6.25
C GLY A 209 -8.14 13.15 5.76
N LEU A 210 -7.82 13.00 4.47
CA LEU A 210 -7.11 11.83 3.94
C LEU A 210 -5.64 11.91 4.35
N ASN A 211 -4.98 10.76 4.51
CA ASN A 211 -3.59 10.69 4.97
C ASN A 211 -2.73 9.68 4.22
N MET A 212 -3.27 9.06 3.16
CA MET A 212 -2.53 8.09 2.35
C MET A 212 -2.97 8.17 0.88
N ASN A 213 -1.99 8.15 -0.02
CA ASN A 213 -2.20 8.00 -1.45
C ASN A 213 -1.60 6.67 -1.94
N PHE A 214 -2.37 5.87 -2.67
CA PHE A 214 -1.87 4.69 -3.39
C PHE A 214 -1.25 5.10 -4.73
N GLY A 215 -0.22 5.87 -4.64
CA GLY A 215 0.61 6.46 -5.69
C GLY A 215 1.93 6.96 -5.09
N PRO A 216 2.85 7.37 -5.92
CA PRO A 216 2.81 7.42 -7.38
C PRO A 216 2.97 6.06 -8.05
N THR A 217 2.55 5.98 -9.32
CA THR A 217 2.90 4.87 -10.19
C THR A 217 4.38 4.98 -10.59
N ALA A 218 5.15 3.90 -10.36
CA ALA A 218 6.58 3.82 -10.68
C ALA A 218 6.85 2.89 -11.90
N ASP A 219 5.84 2.68 -12.74
CA ASP A 219 5.99 1.91 -13.96
C ASP A 219 6.77 2.69 -15.01
N ILE A 220 7.55 1.95 -15.83
CA ILE A 220 8.21 2.46 -17.03
C ILE A 220 7.27 2.23 -18.22
N ALA A 221 7.06 3.27 -19.04
CA ALA A 221 6.25 3.17 -20.25
C ALA A 221 6.88 2.20 -21.26
N TYR A 222 6.11 1.26 -21.77
CA TYR A 222 6.50 0.36 -22.86
C TYR A 222 5.53 0.52 -24.04
N GLY A 223 6.04 0.95 -25.16
CA GLY A 223 5.47 1.42 -26.41
C GLY A 223 4.13 0.94 -26.95
N ASP A 224 3.57 -0.20 -26.58
CA ASP A 224 2.31 -0.71 -27.17
C ASP A 224 1.15 -0.82 -26.15
N ASN A 225 1.25 -0.18 -25.00
CA ASN A 225 0.29 -0.33 -23.93
C ASN A 225 -0.28 1.03 -23.47
N ALA A 226 -1.08 1.64 -24.35
CA ALA A 226 -1.69 2.95 -24.16
C ALA A 226 -2.38 3.14 -22.80
N ASP A 227 -3.06 2.09 -22.30
CA ASP A 227 -3.81 2.16 -21.04
C ASP A 227 -2.94 2.31 -19.78
N ASN A 228 -1.64 2.02 -19.86
CA ASN A 228 -0.71 2.16 -18.75
C ASN A 228 0.28 3.31 -18.94
N ASP A 229 0.50 3.78 -20.17
CA ASP A 229 1.51 4.78 -20.48
C ASP A 229 1.16 6.16 -19.92
N ILE A 230 -0.13 6.49 -19.81
CA ILE A 230 -0.58 7.78 -19.25
C ILE A 230 -0.23 7.95 -17.76
N TYR A 231 -0.02 6.85 -17.04
CA TYR A 231 0.37 6.88 -15.62
C TYR A 231 1.85 6.63 -15.37
N ALA A 232 2.64 6.39 -16.44
CA ALA A 232 4.09 6.32 -16.36
C ALA A 232 4.71 7.69 -16.65
N PHE A 233 5.73 8.08 -15.89
CA PHE A 233 6.45 9.34 -16.12
C PHE A 233 7.37 9.31 -17.37
N GLY A 234 7.49 8.18 -18.03
CA GLY A 234 8.29 8.00 -19.24
C GLY A 234 8.86 6.60 -19.38
N SER A 235 9.71 6.42 -20.39
CA SER A 235 10.36 5.14 -20.72
C SER A 235 11.75 4.97 -20.09
N GLU A 236 12.32 6.03 -19.55
CA GLU A 236 13.66 6.03 -18.95
C GLU A 236 13.58 5.87 -17.43
N SER A 237 14.22 4.83 -16.88
CA SER A 237 14.15 4.50 -15.46
C SER A 237 14.65 5.62 -14.54
N ALA A 238 15.66 6.40 -14.98
CA ALA A 238 16.17 7.53 -14.22
C ALA A 238 15.11 8.62 -14.09
N THR A 239 14.45 9.02 -15.18
CA THR A 239 13.38 10.02 -15.20
C THR A 239 12.21 9.58 -14.32
N VAL A 240 11.78 8.32 -14.45
CA VAL A 240 10.71 7.76 -13.62
C VAL A 240 11.10 7.80 -12.13
N GLY A 241 12.33 7.40 -11.81
CA GLY A 241 12.85 7.43 -10.44
C GLY A 241 12.85 8.83 -9.83
N ASP A 242 13.31 9.84 -10.58
CA ASP A 242 13.37 11.23 -10.14
C ASP A 242 11.97 11.81 -9.93
N CYS A 243 11.02 11.57 -10.86
CA CYS A 243 9.63 12.00 -10.74
C CYS A 243 8.93 11.34 -9.52
N VAL A 244 9.10 10.03 -9.34
CA VAL A 244 8.55 9.28 -8.21
C VAL A 244 9.10 9.83 -6.89
N ALA A 245 10.42 10.06 -6.80
CA ALA A 245 11.05 10.61 -5.59
C ALA A 245 10.52 12.01 -5.27
N ALA A 246 10.35 12.87 -6.29
CA ALA A 246 9.78 14.20 -6.12
C ALA A 246 8.33 14.17 -5.63
N GLN A 247 7.49 13.29 -6.20
CA GLN A 247 6.11 13.13 -5.73
C GLN A 247 6.02 12.60 -4.30
N VAL A 248 6.80 11.55 -3.96
CA VAL A 248 6.86 11.00 -2.59
C VAL A 248 7.28 12.08 -1.59
N SER A 249 8.31 12.88 -1.93
CA SER A 249 8.75 14.00 -1.09
C SER A 249 7.64 15.03 -0.87
N SER A 250 6.93 15.40 -1.93
CA SER A 250 5.84 16.40 -1.86
C SER A 250 4.64 15.90 -1.08
N TYR A 251 4.22 14.63 -1.26
CA TYR A 251 3.18 14.01 -0.43
C TYR A 251 3.57 13.99 1.04
N ASN A 252 4.78 13.57 1.37
CA ASN A 252 5.28 13.56 2.74
C ASN A 252 5.29 14.98 3.35
N GLY A 253 5.69 15.98 2.57
CA GLY A 253 5.65 17.38 2.98
C GLY A 253 4.24 17.89 3.28
N ALA A 254 3.22 17.34 2.65
CA ALA A 254 1.81 17.61 2.91
C ALA A 254 1.20 16.74 4.02
N GLY A 255 1.97 15.84 4.65
CA GLY A 255 1.49 14.91 5.66
C GLY A 255 0.73 13.71 5.10
N ILE A 256 0.88 13.43 3.81
CA ILE A 256 0.26 12.28 3.12
C ILE A 256 1.30 11.17 2.99
N ASN A 257 1.00 10.01 3.54
CA ASN A 257 1.77 8.80 3.27
C ASN A 257 1.55 8.38 1.82
N SER A 258 2.60 7.96 1.13
CA SER A 258 2.51 7.50 -0.24
C SER A 258 2.95 6.04 -0.36
N ALA A 259 2.29 5.29 -1.23
CA ALA A 259 2.67 3.93 -1.57
C ALA A 259 3.00 3.87 -3.06
N ALA A 260 4.27 4.08 -3.38
CA ALA A 260 4.74 3.92 -4.75
C ALA A 260 4.41 2.51 -5.24
N LYS A 261 3.76 2.41 -6.40
CA LYS A 261 3.33 1.14 -6.97
C LYS A 261 3.94 0.92 -8.34
N PHE A 262 4.30 -0.31 -8.65
CA PHE A 262 4.76 -0.72 -9.96
C PHE A 262 4.11 -2.05 -10.34
N ARG A 263 3.90 -2.22 -11.62
CA ARG A 263 3.42 -3.46 -12.19
C ARG A 263 4.62 -4.30 -12.57
N LEU A 264 4.95 -5.31 -11.80
CA LEU A 264 5.91 -6.32 -12.23
C LEU A 264 5.25 -7.12 -13.37
N ARG A 265 5.61 -6.83 -14.64
CA ARG A 265 5.25 -7.69 -15.75
C ARG A 265 6.23 -8.86 -15.79
N LEU A 266 5.79 -10.00 -15.29
CA LEU A 266 6.43 -11.26 -15.65
C LEU A 266 6.14 -11.50 -17.16
N ARG A 267 7.21 -11.58 -17.95
CA ARG A 267 7.14 -11.99 -19.36
C ARG A 267 6.97 -13.49 -19.45
#